data_d3b2ea6ea05a579dabc5550b0287e3b2
#
_entry.id   d3b2ea6ea05a579dabc5550b0287e3b2
#
_cell.length_a   1.000
_cell.length_b   1.000
_cell.length_c   1.000
_cell.angle_alpha   90.00
_cell.angle_beta   90.00
_cell.angle_gamma   90.00
#
_symmetry.space_group_name_H-M   'P 1'
#
loop_
_entity.id
_entity.type
_entity.pdbx_description
1 polymer ?
#
loop_
_entity_poly.entity_id
_entity_poly.type
_entity_poly.pdbx_seq_one_letter_code
_entity_poly.pdbx_strand_id
1 'polypeptide(L)'
;CLLDAPAGLGLGFRLAVCGADRCVVVTTQDASSLRDAQHTVMELRQFGSGRLHLVVNRVRKKLLHSMHATIDDAMDKAGLPLIGVVPEDDALPVSLNQGTPLLLRSYNGAASAYRNIAIRLQGGKAPLLRIR
;
A
#
# COMPACT_ATOMS: atom_id res chain seq x y z
N CYS A 1 5.13 -4.42 -15.44
CA CYS A 1 5.40 -5.66 -14.71
C CYS A 1 5.32 -5.38 -13.22
N LEU A 2 4.69 -6.28 -12.43
CA LEU A 2 4.67 -6.23 -10.98
C LEU A 2 5.54 -7.37 -10.45
N LEU A 3 6.45 -7.05 -9.53
CA LEU A 3 7.28 -8.02 -8.82
C LEU A 3 6.73 -8.16 -7.39
N ASP A 4 6.21 -9.34 -7.06
CA ASP A 4 5.75 -9.65 -5.70
C ASP A 4 6.95 -10.11 -4.87
N ALA A 5 7.42 -9.24 -4.00
CA ALA A 5 8.56 -9.53 -3.15
C ALA A 5 8.12 -10.37 -1.94
N PRO A 6 8.87 -11.42 -1.58
CA PRO A 6 8.58 -12.21 -0.40
C PRO A 6 8.69 -11.40 0.89
N ALA A 7 8.01 -11.85 1.93
CA ALA A 7 8.10 -11.23 3.25
C ALA A 7 9.53 -11.32 3.82
N GLY A 8 9.91 -10.31 4.58
CA GLY A 8 11.25 -10.19 5.17
C GLY A 8 12.27 -9.53 4.23
N LEU A 9 13.49 -9.34 4.73
CA LEU A 9 14.56 -8.58 4.05
C LEU A 9 15.66 -9.50 3.48
N GLY A 10 15.32 -10.74 3.18
CA GLY A 10 16.25 -11.76 2.68
C GLY A 10 16.61 -11.60 1.20
N LEU A 11 17.24 -12.64 0.64
CA LEU A 11 17.72 -12.65 -0.74
C LEU A 11 16.61 -12.39 -1.77
N GLY A 12 15.43 -13.00 -1.60
CA GLY A 12 14.30 -12.80 -2.52
C GLY A 12 13.82 -11.35 -2.58
N PHE A 13 13.75 -10.67 -1.44
CA PHE A 13 13.47 -9.24 -1.36
C PHE A 13 14.52 -8.42 -2.13
N ARG A 14 15.81 -8.68 -1.89
CA ARG A 14 16.91 -7.98 -2.56
C ARG A 14 16.88 -8.15 -4.08
N LEU A 15 16.62 -9.36 -4.56
CA LEU A 15 16.49 -9.64 -5.99
C LEU A 15 15.32 -8.89 -6.64
N ALA A 16 14.16 -8.85 -5.97
CA ALA A 16 13.00 -8.10 -6.45
C ALA A 16 13.29 -6.60 -6.52
N VAL A 17 13.95 -6.04 -5.51
CA VAL A 17 14.30 -4.61 -5.43
C VAL A 17 15.30 -4.20 -6.50
N CYS A 18 16.33 -5.01 -6.76
CA CYS A 18 17.36 -4.71 -7.77
C CYS A 18 16.80 -4.57 -9.19
N GLY A 19 15.66 -5.23 -9.48
CA GLY A 19 15.00 -5.16 -10.79
C GLY A 19 13.87 -4.15 -10.89
N ALA A 20 13.57 -3.42 -9.82
CA ALA A 20 12.39 -2.56 -9.75
C ALA A 20 12.71 -1.08 -9.96
N ASP A 21 11.99 -0.40 -10.88
CA ASP A 21 12.07 1.06 -11.06
C ASP A 21 11.37 1.83 -9.94
N ARG A 22 10.41 1.20 -9.27
CA ARG A 22 9.61 1.76 -8.17
C ARG A 22 9.27 0.68 -7.17
N CYS A 23 9.22 1.05 -5.90
CA CYS A 23 8.76 0.15 -4.84
C CYS A 23 7.52 0.72 -4.15
N VAL A 24 6.57 -0.16 -3.90
CA VAL A 24 5.37 0.15 -3.12
C VAL A 24 5.45 -0.63 -1.82
N VAL A 25 5.60 0.09 -0.72
CA VAL A 25 5.55 -0.48 0.63
C VAL A 25 4.09 -0.54 1.06
N VAL A 26 3.60 -1.73 1.33
CA VAL A 26 2.23 -1.95 1.78
C VAL A 26 2.23 -2.27 3.27
N THR A 27 1.47 -1.52 4.03
CA THR A 27 1.33 -1.71 5.48
C THR A 27 -0.13 -1.71 5.89
N THR A 28 -0.42 -2.16 7.09
CA THR A 28 -1.71 -1.95 7.74
C THR A 28 -1.61 -0.82 8.76
N GLN A 29 -2.72 -0.50 9.41
CA GLN A 29 -2.81 0.65 10.32
C GLN A 29 -2.25 0.40 11.72
N ASP A 30 -1.90 -0.83 12.06
CA ASP A 30 -1.40 -1.17 13.38
C ASP A 30 0.08 -0.78 13.57
N ALA A 31 0.45 -0.49 14.81
CA ALA A 31 1.76 0.05 15.14
C ALA A 31 2.93 -0.90 14.81
N SER A 32 2.70 -2.23 14.84
CA SER A 32 3.72 -3.21 14.50
C SER A 32 4.00 -3.21 13.00
N SER A 33 2.95 -3.26 12.17
CA SER A 33 3.08 -3.21 10.71
C SER A 33 3.70 -1.89 10.23
N LEU A 34 3.38 -0.78 10.88
CA LEU A 34 4.01 0.52 10.56
C LEU A 34 5.50 0.53 10.90
N ARG A 35 5.90 -0.11 11.99
CA ARG A 35 7.32 -0.26 12.37
C ARG A 35 8.07 -1.12 11.37
N ASP A 36 7.47 -2.23 10.94
CA ASP A 36 8.05 -3.12 9.92
C ASP A 36 8.18 -2.40 8.57
N ALA A 37 7.19 -1.58 8.21
CA ALA A 37 7.27 -0.72 7.03
C ALA A 37 8.44 0.27 7.10
N GLN A 38 8.67 0.89 8.27
CA GLN A 38 9.82 1.77 8.48
C GLN A 38 11.15 1.05 8.27
N HIS A 39 11.31 -0.15 8.83
CA HIS A 39 12.51 -0.97 8.62
C HIS A 39 12.70 -1.30 7.13
N THR A 40 11.62 -1.69 6.44
CA THR A 40 11.65 -1.96 5.00
C THR A 40 12.10 -0.72 4.21
N VAL A 41 11.58 0.46 4.54
CA VAL A 41 11.96 1.73 3.89
C VAL A 41 13.44 2.04 4.11
N MET A 42 13.96 1.82 5.31
CA MET A 42 15.39 2.05 5.60
C MET A 42 16.28 1.15 4.72
N GLU A 43 15.92 -0.12 4.57
CA GLU A 43 16.63 -1.04 3.68
C GLU A 43 16.51 -0.61 2.21
N LEU A 44 15.31 -0.28 1.73
CA LEU A 44 15.08 0.17 0.36
C LEU A 44 15.91 1.39 -0.02
N ARG A 45 16.10 2.33 0.91
CA ARG A 45 16.95 3.51 0.71
C ARG A 45 18.41 3.16 0.52
N GLN A 46 18.92 2.14 1.21
CA GLN A 46 20.31 1.65 1.06
C GLN A 46 20.55 1.07 -0.33
N PHE A 47 19.55 0.46 -0.95
CA PHE A 47 19.66 -0.08 -2.33
C PHE A 47 19.51 0.98 -3.43
N GLY A 48 19.32 2.26 -3.06
CA GLY A 48 19.19 3.34 -4.04
C GLY A 48 17.92 3.27 -4.88
N SER A 49 16.90 2.51 -4.43
CA SER A 49 15.61 2.40 -5.11
C SER A 49 14.93 3.77 -5.14
N GLY A 50 14.87 4.36 -6.34
CA GLY A 50 14.67 5.80 -6.48
C GLY A 50 13.26 6.31 -6.21
N ARG A 51 12.20 5.51 -6.34
CA ARG A 51 10.82 5.96 -6.13
C ARG A 51 10.07 5.01 -5.20
N LEU A 52 9.98 5.43 -3.95
CA LEU A 52 9.27 4.70 -2.91
C LEU A 52 7.90 5.32 -2.70
N HIS A 53 6.89 4.48 -2.53
CA HIS A 53 5.52 4.87 -2.26
C HIS A 53 4.95 4.04 -1.12
N LEU A 54 3.99 4.62 -0.37
CA LEU A 54 3.29 3.96 0.72
C LEU A 54 1.84 3.69 0.35
N VAL A 55 1.37 2.49 0.65
CA VAL A 55 -0.06 2.12 0.66
C VAL A 55 -0.43 1.65 2.05
N VAL A 56 -1.49 2.23 2.62
CA VAL A 56 -2.07 1.73 3.87
C VAL A 56 -3.29 0.88 3.52
N ASN A 57 -3.23 -0.41 3.82
CA ASN A 57 -4.23 -1.41 3.45
C ASN A 57 -5.11 -1.81 4.64
N ARG A 58 -6.30 -2.34 4.36
CA ARG A 58 -7.26 -2.87 5.34
C ARG A 58 -7.66 -1.85 6.40
N VAL A 59 -7.89 -0.62 5.98
CA VAL A 59 -8.25 0.48 6.85
C VAL A 59 -9.68 0.33 7.33
N ARG A 60 -9.89 0.27 8.66
CA ARG A 60 -11.21 0.16 9.29
C ARG A 60 -11.81 1.53 9.56
N LYS A 61 -13.01 1.78 9.05
CA LYS A 61 -13.74 3.06 9.22
C LYS A 61 -13.87 3.49 10.70
N LYS A 62 -14.16 2.54 11.59
CA LYS A 62 -14.35 2.80 13.03
C LYS A 62 -13.10 3.39 13.73
N LEU A 63 -11.94 3.20 13.16
CA LEU A 63 -10.67 3.66 13.73
C LEU A 63 -10.13 4.94 13.07
N LEU A 64 -10.87 5.51 12.12
CA LEU A 64 -10.42 6.65 11.31
C LEU A 64 -10.07 7.89 12.12
N HIS A 65 -10.80 8.17 13.22
CA HIS A 65 -10.52 9.34 14.06
C HIS A 65 -9.19 9.21 14.83
N SER A 66 -8.79 7.98 15.18
CA SER A 66 -7.48 7.72 15.81
C SER A 66 -6.36 7.53 14.77
N MET A 67 -6.72 7.32 13.50
CA MET A 67 -5.79 6.97 12.44
C MET A 67 -5.17 8.15 11.72
N HIS A 68 -5.79 9.33 11.73
CA HIS A 68 -5.18 10.51 11.10
C HIS A 68 -3.81 10.79 11.69
N ALA A 69 -3.67 10.69 13.00
CA ALA A 69 -2.38 10.79 13.67
C ALA A 69 -1.43 9.64 13.28
N THR A 70 -1.93 8.42 13.14
CA THR A 70 -1.09 7.24 12.87
C THR A 70 -0.62 7.17 11.42
N ILE A 71 -1.45 7.59 10.44
CA ILE A 71 -1.05 7.64 9.02
C ILE A 71 -0.08 8.80 8.79
N ASP A 72 -0.36 9.96 9.34
CA ASP A 72 0.52 11.13 9.27
C ASP A 72 1.86 10.83 9.96
N ASP A 73 1.83 10.21 11.15
CA ASP A 73 3.03 9.74 11.84
C ASP A 73 3.84 8.72 11.01
N ALA A 74 3.16 7.81 10.31
CA ALA A 74 3.82 6.82 9.46
C ALA A 74 4.44 7.47 8.21
N MET A 75 3.75 8.45 7.62
CA MET A 75 4.27 9.22 6.49
C MET A 75 5.47 10.07 6.91
N ASP A 76 5.38 10.76 8.04
CA ASP A 76 6.46 11.62 8.55
C ASP A 76 7.68 10.79 8.95
N LYS A 77 7.47 9.68 9.65
CA LYS A 77 8.56 8.78 10.09
C LYS A 77 9.17 7.99 8.93
N ALA A 78 8.36 7.52 7.98
CA ALA A 78 8.85 6.81 6.80
C ALA A 78 9.40 7.77 5.74
N GLY A 79 8.94 9.02 5.72
CA GLY A 79 9.28 10.00 4.68
C GLY A 79 8.89 9.55 3.29
N LEU A 80 7.77 8.82 3.17
CA LEU A 80 7.27 8.29 1.91
C LEU A 80 5.98 8.98 1.49
N PRO A 81 5.84 9.29 0.19
CA PRO A 81 4.57 9.76 -0.34
C PRO A 81 3.51 8.67 -0.28
N LEU A 82 2.35 8.99 0.28
CA LEU A 82 1.19 8.12 0.31
C LEU A 82 0.57 8.05 -1.08
N ILE A 83 0.52 6.87 -1.68
CA ILE A 83 -0.09 6.65 -2.99
C ILE A 83 -1.52 6.14 -2.91
N GLY A 84 -1.91 5.54 -1.80
CA GLY A 84 -3.27 5.06 -1.59
C GLY A 84 -3.60 4.59 -0.18
N VAL A 85 -4.89 4.65 0.12
CA VAL A 85 -5.50 4.09 1.33
C VAL A 85 -6.61 3.15 0.88
N VAL A 86 -6.52 1.88 1.24
CA VAL A 86 -7.47 0.85 0.86
C VAL A 86 -8.32 0.48 2.08
N PRO A 87 -9.64 0.69 2.04
CA PRO A 87 -10.50 0.29 3.14
C PRO A 87 -10.60 -1.23 3.26
N GLU A 88 -10.88 -1.72 4.46
CA GLU A 88 -11.30 -3.11 4.65
C GLU A 88 -12.65 -3.30 3.92
N ASP A 89 -12.73 -4.35 3.10
CA ASP A 89 -13.87 -4.60 2.21
C ASP A 89 -14.19 -6.10 2.21
N ASP A 90 -15.35 -6.46 2.75
CA ASP A 90 -15.79 -7.86 2.87
C ASP A 90 -16.04 -8.52 1.51
N ALA A 91 -16.23 -7.74 0.46
CA ALA A 91 -16.34 -8.26 -0.90
C ALA A 91 -15.02 -8.81 -1.45
N LEU A 92 -13.89 -8.39 -0.91
CA LEU A 92 -12.58 -8.82 -1.40
C LEU A 92 -12.32 -10.32 -1.17
N PRO A 93 -12.49 -10.89 0.04
CA PRO A 93 -12.34 -12.34 0.24
C PRO A 93 -13.28 -13.18 -0.63
N VAL A 94 -14.52 -12.73 -0.80
CA VAL A 94 -15.51 -13.39 -1.67
C VAL A 94 -15.04 -13.40 -3.11
N SER A 95 -14.56 -12.27 -3.60
CA SER A 95 -14.03 -12.09 -4.96
C SER A 95 -12.83 -13.02 -5.21
N LEU A 96 -11.90 -13.08 -4.26
CA LEU A 96 -10.72 -13.94 -4.32
C LEU A 96 -11.08 -15.43 -4.36
N ASN A 97 -12.01 -15.88 -3.49
CA ASN A 97 -12.48 -17.27 -3.46
C ASN A 97 -13.16 -17.69 -4.77
N GLN A 98 -13.75 -16.75 -5.49
CA GLN A 98 -14.39 -16.99 -6.77
C GLN A 98 -13.47 -16.81 -7.97
N GLY A 99 -12.18 -16.52 -7.75
CA GLY A 99 -11.21 -16.28 -8.81
C GLY A 99 -11.54 -15.09 -9.70
N THR A 100 -12.36 -14.14 -9.21
CA THR A 100 -12.79 -12.98 -9.98
C THR A 100 -12.21 -11.71 -9.37
N PRO A 101 -11.48 -10.86 -10.12
CA PRO A 101 -10.98 -9.61 -9.58
C PRO A 101 -12.09 -8.70 -9.06
N LEU A 102 -11.90 -8.11 -7.87
CA LEU A 102 -12.87 -7.20 -7.24
C LEU A 102 -13.26 -6.03 -8.17
N LEU A 103 -12.32 -5.55 -8.96
CA LEU A 103 -12.53 -4.45 -9.91
C LEU A 103 -13.58 -4.74 -11.01
N LEU A 104 -13.84 -6.00 -11.30
CA LEU A 104 -14.90 -6.43 -12.25
C LEU A 104 -16.29 -6.47 -11.58
N ARG A 105 -16.35 -6.44 -10.25
CA ARG A 105 -17.57 -6.59 -9.46
C ARG A 105 -18.02 -5.31 -8.77
N SER A 106 -17.09 -4.42 -8.48
CA SER A 106 -17.36 -3.21 -7.72
C SER A 106 -16.65 -1.99 -8.30
N TYR A 107 -17.30 -0.85 -8.17
CA TYR A 107 -16.73 0.47 -8.52
C TYR A 107 -16.38 1.30 -7.28
N ASN A 108 -16.81 0.89 -6.09
CA ASN A 108 -16.66 1.61 -4.82
C ASN A 108 -15.70 0.90 -3.86
N GLY A 109 -15.52 1.45 -2.68
CA GLY A 109 -14.73 0.84 -1.61
C GLY A 109 -13.27 0.55 -2.02
N ALA A 110 -12.80 -0.66 -1.73
CA ALA A 110 -11.46 -1.09 -2.08
C ALA A 110 -11.19 -1.09 -3.59
N ALA A 111 -12.19 -1.41 -4.42
CA ALA A 111 -12.05 -1.38 -5.89
C ALA A 111 -11.71 0.02 -6.40
N SER A 112 -12.37 1.07 -5.88
CA SER A 112 -12.05 2.46 -6.20
C SER A 112 -10.64 2.84 -5.76
N ALA A 113 -10.23 2.41 -4.56
CA ALA A 113 -8.89 2.65 -4.05
C ALA A 113 -7.81 2.04 -4.96
N TYR A 114 -7.98 0.79 -5.37
CA TYR A 114 -7.03 0.11 -6.28
C TYR A 114 -6.93 0.80 -7.64
N ARG A 115 -8.07 1.25 -8.23
CA ARG A 115 -8.04 2.03 -9.48
C ARG A 115 -7.23 3.32 -9.32
N ASN A 116 -7.47 4.06 -8.25
CA ASN A 116 -6.77 5.32 -8.00
C ASN A 116 -5.27 5.10 -7.77
N ILE A 117 -4.89 4.03 -7.07
CA ILE A 117 -3.49 3.63 -6.90
C ILE A 117 -2.85 3.33 -8.27
N ALA A 118 -3.52 2.55 -9.11
CA ALA A 118 -3.03 2.20 -10.45
C ALA A 118 -2.81 3.44 -11.33
N ILE A 119 -3.77 4.38 -11.34
CA ILE A 119 -3.66 5.66 -12.07
C ILE A 119 -2.44 6.46 -11.57
N ARG A 120 -2.25 6.55 -10.26
CA ARG A 120 -1.12 7.28 -9.66
C ARG A 120 0.23 6.62 -9.95
N LEU A 121 0.29 5.30 -9.94
CA LEU A 121 1.50 4.55 -10.32
C LEU A 121 1.90 4.80 -11.77
N GLN A 122 0.93 5.05 -12.65
CA GLN A 122 1.17 5.42 -14.05
C GLN A 122 1.48 6.91 -14.25
N GLY A 123 1.55 7.69 -13.17
CA GLY A 123 1.81 9.13 -13.22
C GLY A 123 0.57 10.00 -13.43
N GLY A 124 -0.61 9.40 -13.47
CA GLY A 124 -1.90 10.11 -13.58
C GLY A 124 -2.32 10.76 -12.25
N LYS A 125 -3.28 11.66 -12.32
CA LYS A 125 -3.88 12.32 -11.16
C LYS A 125 -5.17 11.57 -10.76
N ALA A 126 -5.23 11.07 -9.55
CA ALA A 126 -6.43 10.48 -8.95
C ALA A 126 -6.54 10.91 -7.48
N PRO A 127 -7.74 11.12 -6.92
CA PRO A 127 -7.90 11.47 -5.53
C PRO A 127 -7.48 10.33 -4.60
N LEU A 128 -6.98 10.64 -3.41
CA LEU A 128 -6.95 9.66 -2.32
C LEU A 128 -8.38 9.31 -1.95
N LEU A 129 -8.65 8.04 -1.69
CA LEU A 129 -9.97 7.62 -1.28
C LEU A 129 -10.30 8.30 0.07
N ARG A 130 -11.36 9.10 0.07
CA ARG A 130 -11.93 9.63 1.32
C ARG A 130 -12.78 8.52 1.93
N ILE A 131 -12.29 7.91 2.97
CA ILE A 131 -13.05 6.94 3.75
C ILE A 131 -14.00 7.74 4.65
N ARG A 132 -15.25 7.89 4.24
CA ARG A 132 -16.32 8.54 5.03
C ARG A 132 -17.00 7.53 5.96
#